data_78df12f8a51104fc227120425ff95ae5
#
_entry.id   78df12f8a51104fc227120425ff95ae5
#
_cell.length_a   1.000
_cell.length_b   1.000
_cell.length_c   1.000
_cell.angle_alpha   90.00
_cell.angle_beta   90.00
_cell.angle_gamma   90.00
#
_symmetry.space_group_name_H-M   'P 1'
#
loop_
_entity.id
_entity.type
_entity.pdbx_description
1 polymer ?
#
loop_
_entity_poly.entity_id
_entity_poly.type
_entity_poly.pdbx_seq_one_letter_code
_entity_poly.pdbx_strand_id
1 'polypeptide(L)'
;MKLAIEWFLNPDHLPIIVAEEKGFLKKNGITDFELIVPTGHYDGLQDLIEGNIQFATNEPLHLIEQYHPEFLSLGTYFETKGGVIMKTTSFEALKKGEKIQVATPVSNEKTNGIGLEIIKRYAAKQGVNIKPSQVEFVAKDFYLIKHMKEGADAGWLYFYNFEGIEAKHENMDVIHMDADSAGFANFCALDLFTSKSYYQKDKEKVNAFVEAIQEAIQFIETNPEEAYGIYYAYTKEKSTPLMDDILKVTAKCFSKDFESSSEKELPILKFFNEIGITDLSEDKFKKAFLN
;
A
#
# COMPACT_ATOMS: atom_id res chain seq x y z
N MET A 1 13.87 12.32 14.57
CA MET A 1 13.74 11.35 13.46
C MET A 1 12.29 11.34 13.01
N LYS A 2 12.03 11.52 11.72
CA LYS A 2 10.67 11.66 11.19
C LYS A 2 10.38 10.54 10.21
N LEU A 3 9.21 9.90 10.37
CA LEU A 3 8.62 8.99 9.41
C LEU A 3 7.31 9.59 8.91
N ALA A 4 7.12 9.64 7.61
CA ALA A 4 5.82 9.97 7.02
C ALA A 4 5.15 8.69 6.47
N ILE A 5 3.86 8.55 6.73
CA ILE A 5 3.04 7.49 6.15
C ILE A 5 2.28 8.03 4.94
N GLU A 6 1.92 7.13 4.02
CA GLU A 6 1.34 7.44 2.72
C GLU A 6 -0.17 7.70 2.76
N TRP A 7 -0.83 7.24 3.82
CA TRP A 7 -2.28 7.25 3.96
C TRP A 7 -2.70 7.76 5.34
N PHE A 8 -4.00 7.81 5.64
CA PHE A 8 -4.45 8.06 7.00
C PHE A 8 -3.97 6.92 7.93
N LEU A 9 -3.77 7.24 9.19
CA LEU A 9 -3.33 6.24 10.17
C LEU A 9 -4.39 5.14 10.31
N ASN A 10 -4.01 3.92 10.03
CA ASN A 10 -4.89 2.75 9.99
C ASN A 10 -4.10 1.50 10.44
N PRO A 11 -4.74 0.31 10.55
CA PRO A 11 -4.08 -0.92 10.99
C PRO A 11 -2.82 -1.34 10.23
N ASP A 12 -2.61 -0.92 8.99
CA ASP A 12 -1.41 -1.24 8.20
C ASP A 12 -0.14 -0.62 8.81
N HIS A 13 -0.32 0.42 9.62
CA HIS A 13 0.76 1.10 10.35
C HIS A 13 0.95 0.59 11.79
N LEU A 14 0.26 -0.49 12.19
CA LEU A 14 0.33 -1.05 13.54
C LEU A 14 1.75 -1.32 14.04
N PRO A 15 2.72 -1.83 13.22
CA PRO A 15 4.09 -2.02 13.68
C PRO A 15 4.78 -0.74 14.12
N ILE A 16 4.48 0.39 13.46
CA ILE A 16 5.06 1.71 13.79
C ILE A 16 4.52 2.18 15.15
N ILE A 17 3.20 2.08 15.35
CA ILE A 17 2.52 2.41 16.61
C ILE A 17 3.07 1.55 17.76
N VAL A 18 3.16 0.24 17.55
CA VAL A 18 3.68 -0.69 18.56
C VAL A 18 5.15 -0.43 18.87
N ALA A 19 5.98 -0.11 17.85
CA ALA A 19 7.40 0.21 18.07
C ALA A 19 7.57 1.46 18.96
N GLU A 20 6.72 2.46 18.81
CA GLU A 20 6.69 3.65 19.63
C GLU A 20 6.20 3.36 21.05
N GLU A 21 4.98 2.83 21.18
CA GLU A 21 4.28 2.63 22.45
C GLU A 21 4.93 1.57 23.36
N LYS A 22 5.51 0.51 22.79
CA LYS A 22 6.27 -0.50 23.54
C LYS A 22 7.70 -0.06 23.84
N GLY A 23 8.11 1.11 23.33
CA GLY A 23 9.44 1.65 23.55
C GLY A 23 10.55 0.91 22.78
N PHE A 24 10.23 0.16 21.72
CA PHE A 24 11.24 -0.50 20.90
C PHE A 24 12.13 0.51 20.17
N LEU A 25 11.55 1.63 19.72
CA LEU A 25 12.33 2.73 19.15
C LEU A 25 13.36 3.25 20.18
N LYS A 26 12.93 3.53 21.42
CA LYS A 26 13.81 4.03 22.49
C LYS A 26 14.86 3.00 22.89
N LYS A 27 14.49 1.71 22.96
CA LYS A 27 15.41 0.60 23.24
C LYS A 27 16.54 0.54 22.19
N ASN A 28 16.22 0.81 20.93
CA ASN A 28 17.16 0.85 19.82
C ASN A 28 17.83 2.24 19.64
N GLY A 29 17.79 3.11 20.65
CA GLY A 29 18.50 4.39 20.66
C GLY A 29 17.79 5.54 19.95
N ILE A 30 16.53 5.34 19.51
CA ILE A 30 15.72 6.37 18.85
C ILE A 30 14.83 7.05 19.89
N THR A 31 15.27 8.19 20.42
CA THR A 31 14.59 8.92 21.50
C THR A 31 13.78 10.12 21.03
N ASP A 32 13.98 10.56 19.79
CA ASP A 32 13.31 11.70 19.17
C ASP A 32 12.66 11.19 17.87
N PHE A 33 11.43 10.69 18.00
CA PHE A 33 10.64 10.15 16.90
C PHE A 33 9.37 10.98 16.69
N GLU A 34 9.04 11.24 15.44
CA GLU A 34 7.83 11.95 15.03
C GLU A 34 7.18 11.19 13.86
N LEU A 35 5.94 10.74 14.07
CA LEU A 35 5.11 10.16 13.02
C LEU A 35 4.31 11.27 12.35
N ILE A 36 4.51 11.44 11.04
CA ILE A 36 3.76 12.39 10.22
C ILE A 36 2.62 11.65 9.55
N VAL A 37 1.40 11.99 9.96
CA VAL A 37 0.15 11.45 9.37
C VAL A 37 -0.42 12.50 8.42
N PRO A 38 -0.55 12.21 7.13
CA PRO A 38 -1.05 13.18 6.17
C PRO A 38 -2.55 13.43 6.34
N THR A 39 -2.99 14.63 6.01
CA THR A 39 -4.41 15.02 6.00
C THR A 39 -5.06 14.91 4.60
N GLY A 40 -4.31 14.50 3.60
CA GLY A 40 -4.72 14.32 2.22
C GLY A 40 -3.70 13.47 1.48
N HIS A 41 -3.81 13.36 0.16
CA HIS A 41 -2.85 12.60 -0.63
C HIS A 41 -1.42 13.14 -0.45
N TYR A 42 -0.55 12.27 0.03
CA TYR A 42 0.85 12.61 0.33
C TYR A 42 1.70 11.33 0.23
N ASP A 43 2.72 11.35 -0.58
CA ASP A 43 3.56 10.17 -0.80
C ASP A 43 4.89 10.19 -0.02
N GLY A 44 5.25 11.30 0.58
CA GLY A 44 6.47 11.45 1.38
C GLY A 44 7.78 11.39 0.61
N LEU A 45 7.77 10.95 -0.63
CA LEU A 45 8.98 10.67 -1.38
C LEU A 45 9.78 11.94 -1.72
N GLN A 46 9.09 13.04 -2.02
CA GLN A 46 9.74 14.32 -2.26
C GLN A 46 10.44 14.85 -0.99
N ASP A 47 9.80 14.72 0.16
CA ASP A 47 10.37 15.14 1.45
C ASP A 47 11.59 14.31 1.86
N LEU A 48 11.64 13.02 1.46
CA LEU A 48 12.85 12.18 1.60
C LEU A 48 14.02 12.75 0.78
N ILE A 49 13.78 13.13 -0.49
CA ILE A 49 14.81 13.70 -1.38
C ILE A 49 15.34 15.01 -0.81
N GLU A 50 14.45 15.85 -0.28
CA GLU A 50 14.79 17.15 0.30
C GLU A 50 15.42 17.04 1.70
N GLY A 51 15.37 15.86 2.32
CA GLY A 51 15.89 15.62 3.67
C GLY A 51 15.01 16.18 4.81
N ASN A 52 13.76 16.54 4.51
CA ASN A 52 12.78 17.01 5.50
C ASN A 52 12.34 15.90 6.44
N ILE A 53 12.34 14.66 5.95
CA ILE A 53 12.05 13.43 6.70
C ILE A 53 13.18 12.41 6.50
N GLN A 54 13.26 11.41 7.37
CA GLN A 54 14.25 10.34 7.28
C GLN A 54 13.70 9.05 6.70
N PHE A 55 12.41 8.81 6.91
CA PHE A 55 11.71 7.63 6.43
C PHE A 55 10.35 7.98 5.84
N ALA A 56 9.91 7.18 4.88
CA ALA A 56 8.55 7.17 4.39
C ALA A 56 8.07 5.72 4.22
N THR A 57 6.78 5.48 4.39
CA THR A 57 6.13 4.26 3.89
C THR A 57 5.41 4.57 2.59
N ASN A 58 5.43 3.64 1.66
CA ASN A 58 4.63 3.77 0.42
C ASN A 58 4.56 2.43 -0.32
N GLU A 59 3.65 2.32 -1.27
CA GLU A 59 3.58 1.15 -2.13
C GLU A 59 4.75 1.11 -3.13
N PRO A 60 5.24 -0.10 -3.48
CA PRO A 60 6.34 -0.27 -4.46
C PRO A 60 6.07 0.37 -5.81
N LEU A 61 4.78 0.48 -6.20
CA LEU A 61 4.41 1.09 -7.48
C LEU A 61 4.84 2.57 -7.58
N HIS A 62 4.79 3.31 -6.48
CA HIS A 62 5.17 4.73 -6.45
C HIS A 62 6.68 4.92 -6.56
N LEU A 63 7.49 3.99 -6.04
CA LEU A 63 8.93 3.97 -6.29
C LEU A 63 9.25 3.91 -7.79
N ILE A 64 8.47 3.11 -8.53
CA ILE A 64 8.69 2.91 -9.97
C ILE A 64 8.20 4.12 -10.77
N GLU A 65 6.99 4.62 -10.46
CA GLU A 65 6.38 5.76 -11.16
C GLU A 65 7.17 7.06 -10.98
N GLN A 66 7.68 7.27 -9.78
CA GLN A 66 8.34 8.51 -9.35
C GLN A 66 9.85 8.31 -9.12
N TYR A 67 10.45 7.28 -9.72
CA TYR A 67 11.83 6.92 -9.46
C TYR A 67 12.77 8.11 -9.36
N HIS A 68 13.52 8.15 -8.27
CA HIS A 68 14.61 9.09 -8.07
C HIS A 68 15.88 8.34 -7.60
N PRO A 69 17.08 8.73 -8.06
CA PRO A 69 18.33 8.06 -7.67
C PRO A 69 18.63 8.02 -6.17
N GLU A 70 18.06 8.95 -5.41
CA GLU A 70 18.20 9.01 -3.94
C GLU A 70 17.32 8.02 -3.19
N PHE A 71 16.31 7.42 -3.81
CA PHE A 71 15.46 6.45 -3.12
C PHE A 71 16.24 5.19 -2.75
N LEU A 72 15.96 4.69 -1.56
CA LEU A 72 16.47 3.44 -1.03
C LEU A 72 15.33 2.71 -0.31
N SER A 73 14.85 1.60 -0.87
CA SER A 73 13.95 0.68 -0.17
C SER A 73 14.73 -0.09 0.89
N LEU A 74 14.22 -0.07 2.09
CA LEU A 74 14.74 -0.85 3.23
C LEU A 74 14.06 -2.21 3.34
N GLY A 75 13.00 -2.42 2.56
CA GLY A 75 12.25 -3.67 2.47
C GLY A 75 10.76 -3.49 2.72
N THR A 76 10.02 -4.55 2.38
CA THR A 76 8.57 -4.65 2.54
C THR A 76 8.24 -5.13 3.95
N TYR A 77 7.51 -4.33 4.73
CA TYR A 77 7.07 -4.72 6.07
C TYR A 77 5.62 -5.21 6.12
N PHE A 78 4.84 -4.93 5.08
CA PHE A 78 3.43 -5.28 4.96
C PHE A 78 3.11 -5.68 3.53
N GLU A 79 2.31 -6.75 3.36
CA GLU A 79 1.84 -7.20 2.05
C GLU A 79 0.44 -7.82 2.16
N THR A 80 -0.48 -7.37 1.32
CA THR A 80 -1.84 -7.89 1.21
C THR A 80 -2.19 -8.16 -0.26
N LYS A 81 -3.38 -8.64 -0.53
CA LYS A 81 -3.92 -8.68 -1.89
C LYS A 81 -4.65 -7.37 -2.18
N GLY A 82 -4.71 -7.01 -3.46
CA GLY A 82 -5.46 -5.83 -3.85
C GLY A 82 -5.33 -5.51 -5.34
N GLY A 83 -5.89 -4.37 -5.70
CA GLY A 83 -6.00 -3.90 -7.07
C GLY A 83 -7.33 -3.20 -7.30
N VAL A 84 -8.28 -3.86 -7.99
CA VAL A 84 -9.64 -3.33 -8.25
C VAL A 84 -10.68 -4.18 -7.54
N ILE A 85 -11.55 -3.55 -6.74
CA ILE A 85 -12.77 -4.15 -6.22
C ILE A 85 -13.96 -3.64 -7.04
N MET A 86 -14.82 -4.54 -7.53
CA MET A 86 -15.90 -4.19 -8.45
C MET A 86 -17.20 -4.89 -8.06
N LYS A 87 -18.33 -4.20 -8.14
CA LYS A 87 -19.65 -4.84 -7.99
C LYS A 87 -19.84 -5.92 -9.07
N THR A 88 -20.35 -7.08 -8.69
CA THR A 88 -20.64 -8.16 -9.65
C THR A 88 -21.58 -7.68 -10.77
N THR A 89 -22.58 -6.89 -10.42
CA THR A 89 -23.51 -6.31 -11.40
C THR A 89 -22.83 -5.36 -12.39
N SER A 90 -21.84 -4.60 -11.96
CA SER A 90 -21.07 -3.67 -12.82
C SER A 90 -20.14 -4.43 -13.78
N PHE A 91 -19.61 -5.56 -13.34
CA PHE A 91 -18.86 -6.42 -14.26
C PHE A 91 -19.76 -7.03 -15.34
N GLU A 92 -20.99 -7.42 -15.02
CA GLU A 92 -21.97 -7.87 -16.00
C GLU A 92 -22.39 -6.74 -16.96
N ALA A 93 -22.45 -5.48 -16.49
CA ALA A 93 -22.67 -4.33 -17.36
C ALA A 93 -21.50 -4.11 -18.33
N LEU A 94 -20.25 -4.21 -17.85
CA LEU A 94 -19.06 -4.17 -18.72
C LEU A 94 -19.09 -5.22 -19.82
N LYS A 95 -19.49 -6.46 -19.52
CA LYS A 95 -19.63 -7.54 -20.52
C LYS A 95 -20.61 -7.18 -21.63
N LYS A 96 -21.63 -6.38 -21.32
CA LYS A 96 -22.63 -5.91 -22.29
C LYS A 96 -22.19 -4.66 -23.07
N GLY A 97 -21.00 -4.14 -22.79
CA GLY A 97 -20.46 -2.94 -23.43
C GLY A 97 -20.88 -1.62 -22.76
N GLU A 98 -21.48 -1.68 -21.59
CA GLU A 98 -21.87 -0.51 -20.82
C GLU A 98 -20.65 0.17 -20.19
N LYS A 99 -20.80 1.43 -19.79
CA LYS A 99 -19.75 2.20 -19.07
C LYS A 99 -19.90 2.02 -17.57
N ILE A 100 -18.76 2.05 -16.89
CA ILE A 100 -18.69 2.04 -15.43
C ILE A 100 -17.85 3.19 -14.91
N GLN A 101 -18.07 3.56 -13.64
CA GLN A 101 -17.27 4.51 -12.89
C GLN A 101 -16.46 3.80 -11.80
N VAL A 102 -15.16 4.04 -11.80
CA VAL A 102 -14.21 3.51 -10.81
C VAL A 102 -13.78 4.65 -9.89
N ALA A 103 -14.14 4.58 -8.61
CA ALA A 103 -13.62 5.50 -7.61
C ALA A 103 -12.13 5.26 -7.38
N THR A 104 -11.33 6.32 -7.28
CA THR A 104 -9.90 6.24 -7.05
C THR A 104 -9.43 7.38 -6.13
N PRO A 105 -8.54 7.13 -5.16
CA PRO A 105 -7.99 8.19 -4.32
C PRO A 105 -6.97 9.07 -5.07
N VAL A 106 -6.57 8.69 -6.29
CA VAL A 106 -5.55 9.40 -7.07
C VAL A 106 -6.12 9.94 -8.38
N SER A 107 -5.67 11.11 -8.81
CA SER A 107 -5.99 11.71 -10.10
C SER A 107 -4.90 11.49 -11.17
N ASN A 108 -3.96 10.57 -10.92
CA ASN A 108 -2.84 10.29 -11.79
C ASN A 108 -3.24 9.32 -12.91
N GLU A 109 -3.13 9.75 -14.17
CA GLU A 109 -3.47 8.92 -15.33
C GLU A 109 -2.61 7.66 -15.44
N LYS A 110 -1.33 7.70 -15.03
CA LYS A 110 -0.45 6.53 -15.04
C LYS A 110 -0.93 5.47 -14.06
N THR A 111 -1.18 5.86 -12.81
CA THR A 111 -1.70 4.96 -11.78
C THR A 111 -3.07 4.39 -12.18
N ASN A 112 -3.97 5.22 -12.70
CA ASN A 112 -5.27 4.77 -13.21
C ASN A 112 -5.13 3.82 -14.40
N GLY A 113 -4.10 3.98 -15.23
CA GLY A 113 -3.75 3.08 -16.33
C GLY A 113 -3.45 1.66 -15.86
N ILE A 114 -2.84 1.50 -14.68
CA ILE A 114 -2.60 0.18 -14.06
C ILE A 114 -3.95 -0.47 -13.71
N GLY A 115 -4.83 0.27 -13.04
CA GLY A 115 -6.17 -0.21 -12.68
C GLY A 115 -6.99 -0.62 -13.92
N LEU A 116 -6.93 0.17 -14.99
CA LEU A 116 -7.56 -0.19 -16.26
C LEU A 116 -7.00 -1.50 -16.83
N GLU A 117 -5.69 -1.68 -16.78
CA GLU A 117 -5.07 -2.90 -17.33
C GLU A 117 -5.42 -4.13 -16.49
N ILE A 118 -5.55 -4.01 -15.17
CA ILE A 118 -6.07 -5.08 -14.30
C ILE A 118 -7.47 -5.49 -14.73
N ILE A 119 -8.39 -4.53 -14.90
CA ILE A 119 -9.77 -4.80 -15.35
C ILE A 119 -9.78 -5.51 -16.72
N LYS A 120 -8.99 -5.02 -17.67
CA LYS A 120 -8.90 -5.60 -19.01
C LYS A 120 -8.39 -7.05 -18.99
N ARG A 121 -7.29 -7.31 -18.27
CA ARG A 121 -6.69 -8.65 -18.21
C ARG A 121 -7.55 -9.63 -17.43
N TYR A 122 -8.16 -9.18 -16.32
CA TYR A 122 -9.11 -9.99 -15.59
C TYR A 122 -10.30 -10.40 -16.50
N ALA A 123 -10.87 -9.46 -17.24
CA ALA A 123 -11.97 -9.71 -18.17
C ALA A 123 -11.55 -10.62 -19.33
N ALA A 124 -10.34 -10.40 -19.88
CA ALA A 124 -9.82 -11.22 -21.00
C ALA A 124 -9.66 -12.70 -20.61
N LYS A 125 -9.30 -13.02 -19.37
CA LYS A 125 -9.27 -14.40 -18.85
C LYS A 125 -10.65 -15.06 -18.88
N GLN A 126 -11.73 -14.28 -18.93
CA GLN A 126 -13.11 -14.75 -19.05
C GLN A 126 -13.66 -14.60 -20.48
N GLY A 127 -12.80 -14.34 -21.47
CA GLY A 127 -13.17 -14.17 -22.86
C GLY A 127 -13.85 -12.83 -23.18
N VAL A 128 -13.73 -11.83 -22.31
CA VAL A 128 -14.36 -10.51 -22.46
C VAL A 128 -13.30 -9.47 -22.82
N ASN A 129 -13.56 -8.68 -23.86
CA ASN A 129 -12.68 -7.59 -24.28
C ASN A 129 -13.25 -6.24 -23.85
N ILE A 130 -12.58 -5.57 -22.91
CA ILE A 130 -12.98 -4.26 -22.38
C ILE A 130 -12.24 -3.16 -23.15
N LYS A 131 -13.01 -2.19 -23.64
CA LYS A 131 -12.46 -0.99 -24.28
C LYS A 131 -12.15 0.06 -23.19
N PRO A 132 -11.03 0.82 -23.29
CA PRO A 132 -10.71 1.88 -22.33
C PRO A 132 -11.87 2.88 -22.13
N SER A 133 -12.64 3.18 -23.20
CA SER A 133 -13.78 4.10 -23.15
C SER A 133 -14.98 3.62 -22.32
N GLN A 134 -14.96 2.37 -21.84
CA GLN A 134 -15.98 1.83 -20.93
C GLN A 134 -15.67 2.06 -19.46
N VAL A 135 -14.45 2.47 -19.12
CA VAL A 135 -13.99 2.62 -17.73
C VAL A 135 -13.62 4.08 -17.51
N GLU A 136 -14.32 4.73 -16.59
CA GLU A 136 -14.07 6.11 -16.18
C GLU A 136 -13.54 6.11 -14.75
N PHE A 137 -12.31 6.61 -14.54
CA PHE A 137 -11.76 6.81 -13.20
C PHE A 137 -12.18 8.17 -12.67
N VAL A 138 -12.80 8.17 -11.48
CA VAL A 138 -13.30 9.38 -10.82
C VAL A 138 -12.57 9.58 -9.51
N ALA A 139 -11.78 10.65 -9.42
CA ALA A 139 -11.03 10.97 -8.20
C ALA A 139 -12.01 11.26 -7.04
N LYS A 140 -11.79 10.59 -5.93
CA LYS A 140 -12.55 10.66 -4.68
C LYS A 140 -11.55 10.67 -3.51
N ASP A 141 -12.07 10.61 -2.29
CA ASP A 141 -11.26 10.31 -1.11
C ASP A 141 -10.97 8.79 -0.98
N PHE A 142 -10.29 8.40 0.09
CA PHE A 142 -9.85 7.02 0.33
C PHE A 142 -10.97 6.04 0.73
N TYR A 143 -12.22 6.47 0.89
CA TYR A 143 -13.32 5.63 1.38
C TYR A 143 -14.04 4.90 0.23
N LEU A 144 -13.33 3.97 -0.43
CA LEU A 144 -13.81 3.31 -1.66
C LEU A 144 -15.16 2.60 -1.47
N ILE A 145 -15.35 1.86 -0.39
CA ILE A 145 -16.60 1.12 -0.13
C ILE A 145 -17.77 2.08 0.06
N LYS A 146 -17.55 3.21 0.74
CA LYS A 146 -18.56 4.27 0.85
C LYS A 146 -18.95 4.79 -0.55
N HIS A 147 -17.98 5.10 -1.40
CA HIS A 147 -18.25 5.58 -2.76
C HIS A 147 -18.97 4.54 -3.61
N MET A 148 -18.65 3.27 -3.45
CA MET A 148 -19.38 2.18 -4.11
C MET A 148 -20.83 2.10 -3.61
N LYS A 149 -21.10 2.31 -2.34
CA LYS A 149 -22.47 2.41 -1.79
C LYS A 149 -23.23 3.64 -2.33
N GLU A 150 -22.52 4.73 -2.56
CA GLU A 150 -23.06 6.00 -3.10
C GLU A 150 -23.23 5.99 -4.63
N GLY A 151 -22.85 4.92 -5.33
CA GLY A 151 -23.13 4.75 -6.75
C GLY A 151 -21.92 4.41 -7.63
N ALA A 152 -20.70 4.51 -7.17
CA ALA A 152 -19.55 4.04 -7.93
C ALA A 152 -19.66 2.52 -8.18
N ASP A 153 -19.20 2.09 -9.35
CA ASP A 153 -19.26 0.69 -9.81
C ASP A 153 -18.12 -0.15 -9.24
N ALA A 154 -16.97 0.48 -9.03
CA ALA A 154 -15.74 -0.16 -8.57
C ALA A 154 -14.89 0.83 -7.78
N GLY A 155 -13.87 0.29 -7.08
CA GLY A 155 -12.80 1.04 -6.43
C GLY A 155 -11.43 0.57 -6.92
N TRP A 156 -10.53 1.50 -7.21
CA TRP A 156 -9.13 1.25 -7.57
C TRP A 156 -8.20 1.59 -6.41
N LEU A 157 -7.12 0.85 -6.23
CA LEU A 157 -6.20 0.87 -5.08
C LEU A 157 -6.87 0.36 -3.80
N TYR A 158 -7.72 -0.68 -3.90
CA TYR A 158 -8.22 -1.33 -2.70
C TYR A 158 -7.19 -2.31 -2.14
N PHE A 159 -7.15 -2.42 -0.82
CA PHE A 159 -6.40 -3.42 -0.08
C PHE A 159 -7.37 -4.40 0.59
N TYR A 160 -7.15 -5.70 0.37
CA TYR A 160 -8.10 -6.73 0.83
C TYR A 160 -8.30 -6.74 2.35
N ASN A 161 -7.22 -6.52 3.11
CA ASN A 161 -7.28 -6.52 4.57
C ASN A 161 -8.14 -5.38 5.14
N PHE A 162 -8.37 -4.32 4.38
CA PHE A 162 -9.19 -3.16 4.75
C PHE A 162 -10.52 -3.16 3.98
N GLU A 163 -10.55 -2.68 2.74
CA GLU A 163 -11.77 -2.56 1.95
C GLU A 163 -12.41 -3.91 1.63
N GLY A 164 -11.60 -4.99 1.49
CA GLY A 164 -12.15 -6.33 1.27
C GLY A 164 -12.95 -6.82 2.49
N ILE A 165 -12.49 -6.51 3.70
CA ILE A 165 -13.21 -6.83 4.95
C ILE A 165 -14.42 -5.91 5.11
N GLU A 166 -14.29 -4.61 4.79
CA GLU A 166 -15.40 -3.67 4.83
C GLU A 166 -16.53 -4.09 3.88
N ALA A 167 -16.21 -4.43 2.64
CA ALA A 167 -17.20 -4.92 1.66
C ALA A 167 -17.95 -6.17 2.17
N LYS A 168 -17.23 -7.07 2.84
CA LYS A 168 -17.82 -8.26 3.46
C LYS A 168 -18.79 -7.89 4.59
N HIS A 169 -18.43 -6.98 5.48
CA HIS A 169 -19.30 -6.50 6.56
C HIS A 169 -20.55 -5.80 6.02
N GLU A 170 -20.41 -5.08 4.90
CA GLU A 170 -21.52 -4.43 4.21
C GLU A 170 -22.36 -5.39 3.34
N ASN A 171 -22.02 -6.69 3.32
CA ASN A 171 -22.66 -7.72 2.49
C ASN A 171 -22.72 -7.33 1.00
N MET A 172 -21.68 -6.66 0.50
CA MET A 172 -21.62 -6.28 -0.90
C MET A 172 -21.24 -7.48 -1.77
N ASP A 173 -21.97 -7.69 -2.85
CA ASP A 173 -21.63 -8.68 -3.89
C ASP A 173 -20.58 -8.07 -4.82
N VAL A 174 -19.30 -8.43 -4.59
CA VAL A 174 -18.15 -7.85 -5.27
C VAL A 174 -17.21 -8.92 -5.83
N ILE A 175 -16.49 -8.52 -6.87
CA ILE A 175 -15.38 -9.24 -7.46
C ILE A 175 -14.09 -8.56 -7.02
N HIS A 176 -13.15 -9.35 -6.50
CA HIS A 176 -11.79 -8.94 -6.23
C HIS A 176 -10.91 -9.22 -7.46
N MET A 177 -10.51 -8.17 -8.15
CA MET A 177 -9.58 -8.24 -9.28
C MET A 177 -8.19 -7.91 -8.75
N ASP A 178 -7.63 -8.85 -7.98
CA ASP A 178 -6.29 -8.70 -7.43
C ASP A 178 -5.23 -8.68 -8.55
N ALA A 179 -4.10 -8.04 -8.31
CA ALA A 179 -3.02 -7.92 -9.29
C ALA A 179 -2.58 -9.29 -9.84
N ASP A 180 -2.40 -10.29 -8.97
CA ASP A 180 -2.03 -11.66 -9.34
C ASP A 180 -3.14 -12.36 -10.15
N SER A 181 -4.41 -12.12 -9.86
CA SER A 181 -5.54 -12.63 -10.62
C SER A 181 -5.57 -12.09 -12.05
N ALA A 182 -5.08 -10.88 -12.26
CA ALA A 182 -4.89 -10.26 -13.57
C ALA A 182 -3.58 -10.71 -14.26
N GLY A 183 -2.70 -11.42 -13.57
CA GLY A 183 -1.44 -11.94 -14.09
C GLY A 183 -0.25 -11.03 -13.87
N PHE A 184 -0.32 -10.16 -12.85
CA PHE A 184 0.76 -9.27 -12.43
C PHE A 184 1.38 -9.74 -11.12
N ALA A 185 2.60 -9.28 -10.86
CA ALA A 185 3.15 -9.34 -9.51
C ALA A 185 2.33 -8.43 -8.58
N ASN A 186 2.14 -8.88 -7.35
CA ASN A 186 1.45 -8.09 -6.35
C ASN A 186 2.25 -6.83 -6.01
N PHE A 187 1.59 -5.69 -6.01
CA PHE A 187 2.14 -4.40 -5.60
C PHE A 187 1.39 -3.78 -4.41
N CYS A 188 0.38 -4.50 -3.90
CA CYS A 188 -0.38 -4.07 -2.71
C CYS A 188 0.41 -4.42 -1.46
N ALA A 189 1.41 -3.61 -1.19
CA ALA A 189 2.38 -3.78 -0.13
C ALA A 189 2.84 -2.41 0.35
N LEU A 190 3.44 -2.34 1.54
CA LEU A 190 4.10 -1.15 2.04
C LEU A 190 5.58 -1.44 2.27
N ASP A 191 6.39 -0.67 1.57
CA ASP A 191 7.83 -0.62 1.76
C ASP A 191 8.18 0.51 2.72
N LEU A 192 9.24 0.30 3.46
CA LEU A 192 9.91 1.38 4.18
C LEU A 192 11.01 1.96 3.29
N PHE A 193 10.95 3.26 3.07
CA PHE A 193 11.93 4.01 2.28
C PHE A 193 12.76 4.95 3.13
N THR A 194 14.00 5.18 2.70
CA THR A 194 14.88 6.24 3.16
C THR A 194 15.62 6.87 1.97
N SER A 195 16.40 7.93 2.18
CA SER A 195 17.31 8.43 1.16
C SER A 195 18.69 7.78 1.27
N LYS A 196 19.38 7.57 0.14
CA LYS A 196 20.76 7.06 0.14
C LYS A 196 21.71 7.96 0.92
N SER A 197 21.53 9.28 0.78
CA SER A 197 22.32 10.26 1.51
C SER A 197 22.13 10.12 3.03
N TYR A 198 20.89 9.89 3.51
CA TYR A 198 20.65 9.66 4.93
C TYR A 198 21.22 8.31 5.38
N TYR A 199 21.02 7.24 4.60
CA TYR A 199 21.59 5.93 4.88
C TYR A 199 23.12 5.96 4.99
N GLN A 200 23.80 6.66 4.08
CA GLN A 200 25.25 6.82 4.12
C GLN A 200 25.71 7.65 5.32
N LYS A 201 24.92 8.63 5.73
CA LYS A 201 25.25 9.52 6.87
C LYS A 201 25.09 8.81 8.22
N ASP A 202 24.07 7.98 8.39
CA ASP A 202 23.72 7.38 9.68
C ASP A 202 23.11 5.98 9.53
N LYS A 203 23.90 5.07 8.94
CA LYS A 203 23.49 3.68 8.71
C LYS A 203 23.06 2.97 9.99
N GLU A 204 23.74 3.26 11.12
CA GLU A 204 23.42 2.63 12.40
C GLU A 204 22.00 2.99 12.86
N LYS A 205 21.59 4.25 12.73
CA LYS A 205 20.23 4.66 13.07
C LYS A 205 19.17 4.11 12.11
N VAL A 206 19.50 3.97 10.81
CA VAL A 206 18.58 3.34 9.86
C VAL A 206 18.35 1.88 10.24
N ASN A 207 19.43 1.13 10.51
CA ASN A 207 19.31 -0.26 10.96
C ASN A 207 18.55 -0.38 12.28
N ALA A 208 18.86 0.47 13.26
CA ALA A 208 18.15 0.51 14.54
C ALA A 208 16.64 0.77 14.39
N PHE A 209 16.25 1.60 13.42
CA PHE A 209 14.83 1.81 13.11
C PHE A 209 14.18 0.56 12.53
N VAL A 210 14.81 -0.08 11.55
CA VAL A 210 14.34 -1.34 10.96
C VAL A 210 14.20 -2.42 12.04
N GLU A 211 15.20 -2.59 12.90
CA GLU A 211 15.17 -3.54 14.02
C GLU A 211 14.00 -3.28 14.98
N ALA A 212 13.72 -2.01 15.29
CA ALA A 212 12.59 -1.65 16.15
C ALA A 212 11.23 -2.02 15.51
N ILE A 213 11.08 -1.86 14.21
CA ILE A 213 9.86 -2.28 13.48
C ILE A 213 9.76 -3.81 13.44
N GLN A 214 10.85 -4.53 13.22
CA GLN A 214 10.88 -6.00 13.27
C GLN A 214 10.49 -6.54 14.64
N GLU A 215 10.99 -5.93 15.72
CA GLU A 215 10.60 -6.27 17.10
C GLU A 215 9.09 -6.04 17.31
N ALA A 216 8.54 -4.95 16.76
CA ALA A 216 7.12 -4.67 16.83
C ALA A 216 6.27 -5.68 16.07
N ILE A 217 6.69 -6.10 14.88
CA ILE A 217 6.02 -7.14 14.10
C ILE A 217 6.03 -8.47 14.88
N GLN A 218 7.16 -8.83 15.47
CA GLN A 218 7.23 -10.03 16.31
C GLN A 218 6.33 -9.93 17.53
N PHE A 219 6.23 -8.76 18.14
CA PHE A 219 5.32 -8.53 19.28
C PHE A 219 3.85 -8.67 18.84
N ILE A 220 3.44 -8.11 17.72
CA ILE A 220 2.08 -8.22 17.18
C ILE A 220 1.72 -9.70 16.95
N GLU A 221 2.64 -10.48 16.40
CA GLU A 221 2.40 -11.90 16.16
C GLU A 221 2.21 -12.70 17.45
N THR A 222 3.02 -12.41 18.47
CA THR A 222 3.00 -13.18 19.73
C THR A 222 1.98 -12.68 20.74
N ASN A 223 1.55 -11.40 20.63
CA ASN A 223 0.64 -10.73 21.56
C ASN A 223 -0.42 -9.90 20.80
N PRO A 224 -1.19 -10.51 19.88
CA PRO A 224 -2.07 -9.75 18.97
C PRO A 224 -3.13 -8.92 19.72
N GLU A 225 -3.76 -9.47 20.77
CA GLU A 225 -4.80 -8.74 21.53
C GLU A 225 -4.24 -7.50 22.26
N GLU A 226 -3.01 -7.58 22.77
CA GLU A 226 -2.34 -6.42 23.36
C GLU A 226 -2.01 -5.38 22.30
N ALA A 227 -1.54 -5.81 21.12
CA ALA A 227 -1.24 -4.91 20.01
C ALA A 227 -2.51 -4.18 19.50
N TYR A 228 -3.67 -4.86 19.43
CA TYR A 228 -4.93 -4.21 19.08
C TYR A 228 -5.37 -3.20 20.16
N GLY A 229 -5.16 -3.52 21.42
CA GLY A 229 -5.39 -2.58 22.52
C GLY A 229 -4.51 -1.33 22.41
N ILE A 230 -3.25 -1.48 22.01
CA ILE A 230 -2.32 -0.38 21.76
C ILE A 230 -2.84 0.49 20.59
N TYR A 231 -3.28 -0.13 19.48
CA TYR A 231 -3.86 0.60 18.35
C TYR A 231 -5.01 1.51 18.79
N TYR A 232 -6.00 0.95 19.50
CA TYR A 232 -7.14 1.73 19.97
C TYR A 232 -6.78 2.81 20.99
N ALA A 233 -5.79 2.52 21.86
CA ALA A 233 -5.30 3.52 22.81
C ALA A 233 -4.59 4.69 22.13
N TYR A 234 -3.83 4.42 21.06
CA TYR A 234 -3.09 5.40 20.29
C TYR A 234 -4.02 6.27 19.43
N THR A 235 -4.85 5.64 18.61
CA THR A 235 -5.76 6.33 17.66
C THR A 235 -6.95 6.99 18.33
N LYS A 236 -7.29 6.60 19.56
CA LYS A 236 -8.53 6.99 20.26
C LYS A 236 -9.81 6.52 19.57
N GLU A 237 -9.69 5.60 18.65
CA GLU A 237 -10.83 4.94 18.02
C GLU A 237 -11.51 3.97 18.99
N LYS A 238 -12.80 3.74 18.76
CA LYS A 238 -13.54 2.71 19.49
C LYS A 238 -13.45 1.39 18.75
N SER A 239 -13.28 0.30 19.50
CA SER A 239 -13.43 -1.03 18.94
C SER A 239 -14.83 -1.20 18.32
N THR A 240 -14.85 -1.73 17.12
CA THR A 240 -16.05 -2.17 16.41
C THR A 240 -15.81 -3.54 15.79
N PRO A 241 -16.84 -4.36 15.56
CA PRO A 241 -16.66 -5.66 14.92
C PRO A 241 -15.90 -5.59 13.58
N LEU A 242 -16.13 -4.51 12.79
CA LEU A 242 -15.42 -4.28 11.54
C LEU A 242 -13.93 -4.04 11.78
N MET A 243 -13.58 -3.08 12.66
CA MET A 243 -12.18 -2.74 12.92
C MET A 243 -11.43 -3.89 13.59
N ASP A 244 -12.09 -4.66 14.46
CA ASP A 244 -11.51 -5.85 15.07
C ASP A 244 -11.16 -6.92 14.02
N ASP A 245 -12.02 -7.11 13.00
CA ASP A 245 -11.76 -8.05 11.92
C ASP A 245 -10.67 -7.53 10.98
N ILE A 246 -10.66 -6.23 10.68
CA ILE A 246 -9.57 -5.58 9.91
C ILE A 246 -8.23 -5.80 10.62
N LEU A 247 -8.12 -5.49 11.93
CA LEU A 247 -6.89 -5.68 12.72
C LEU A 247 -6.41 -7.14 12.69
N LYS A 248 -7.33 -8.11 12.85
CA LYS A 248 -7.00 -9.55 12.83
C LYS A 248 -6.47 -10.01 11.46
N VAL A 249 -7.00 -9.48 10.38
CA VAL A 249 -6.53 -9.81 9.02
C VAL A 249 -5.19 -9.13 8.76
N THR A 250 -5.10 -7.84 9.07
CA THR A 250 -3.88 -7.03 8.88
C THR A 250 -2.68 -7.57 9.65
N ALA A 251 -2.87 -8.04 10.88
CA ALA A 251 -1.79 -8.62 11.68
C ALA A 251 -1.08 -9.82 11.02
N LYS A 252 -1.73 -10.47 10.04
CA LYS A 252 -1.17 -11.59 9.28
C LYS A 252 -0.45 -11.14 8.00
N CYS A 253 -0.54 -9.87 7.66
CA CYS A 253 0.04 -9.28 6.46
C CYS A 253 1.44 -8.70 6.70
N PHE A 254 1.90 -8.64 7.96
CA PHE A 254 3.23 -8.11 8.28
C PHE A 254 4.33 -9.13 7.98
N SER A 255 5.39 -8.66 7.33
CA SER A 255 6.57 -9.45 7.01
C SER A 255 7.63 -9.35 8.10
N LYS A 256 8.13 -10.50 8.57
CA LYS A 256 9.25 -10.56 9.52
C LYS A 256 10.60 -10.32 8.87
N ASP A 257 10.72 -10.69 7.60
CA ASP A 257 12.01 -10.77 6.93
C ASP A 257 12.48 -9.41 6.43
N PHE A 258 11.64 -8.41 6.38
CA PHE A 258 11.96 -7.01 6.06
C PHE A 258 13.11 -6.92 5.04
N GLU A 259 12.98 -7.70 3.96
CA GLU A 259 14.07 -7.86 3.00
C GLU A 259 13.97 -6.82 1.90
N SER A 260 15.00 -5.99 1.79
CA SER A 260 15.16 -5.11 0.64
C SER A 260 15.65 -5.96 -0.55
N SER A 261 14.76 -6.27 -1.48
CA SER A 261 15.09 -7.13 -2.62
C SER A 261 14.54 -6.59 -3.93
N SER A 262 15.45 -6.15 -4.80
CA SER A 262 15.08 -5.76 -6.16
C SER A 262 14.48 -6.92 -6.95
N GLU A 263 14.83 -8.17 -6.65
CA GLU A 263 14.32 -9.34 -7.36
C GLU A 263 12.83 -9.58 -7.11
N LYS A 264 12.36 -9.28 -5.88
CA LYS A 264 10.95 -9.36 -5.52
C LYS A 264 10.11 -8.39 -6.34
N GLU A 265 10.60 -7.17 -6.56
CA GLU A 265 9.84 -6.09 -7.20
C GLU A 265 10.12 -5.96 -8.72
N LEU A 266 11.17 -6.58 -9.21
CA LEU A 266 11.51 -6.54 -10.64
C LEU A 266 10.34 -6.96 -11.58
N PRO A 267 9.48 -7.94 -11.23
CA PRO A 267 8.30 -8.25 -12.04
C PRO A 267 7.31 -7.08 -12.15
N ILE A 268 7.20 -6.23 -11.12
CA ILE A 268 6.33 -5.01 -11.16
C ILE A 268 6.92 -4.02 -12.17
N LEU A 269 8.23 -3.78 -12.10
CA LEU A 269 8.92 -2.91 -13.07
C LEU A 269 8.73 -3.40 -14.50
N LYS A 270 8.91 -4.71 -14.76
CA LYS A 270 8.74 -5.30 -16.10
C LYS A 270 7.34 -5.08 -16.63
N PHE A 271 6.36 -5.28 -15.78
CA PHE A 271 4.98 -5.02 -16.14
C PHE A 271 4.73 -3.53 -16.46
N PHE A 272 5.23 -2.61 -15.65
CA PHE A 272 5.07 -1.17 -15.88
C PHE A 272 5.75 -0.70 -17.16
N ASN A 273 6.90 -1.27 -17.51
CA ASN A 273 7.54 -1.05 -18.80
C ASN A 273 6.69 -1.61 -19.96
N GLU A 274 6.11 -2.81 -19.80
CA GLU A 274 5.25 -3.45 -20.82
C GLU A 274 4.03 -2.59 -21.17
N ILE A 275 3.40 -1.98 -20.16
CA ILE A 275 2.21 -1.15 -20.35
C ILE A 275 2.52 0.34 -20.57
N GLY A 276 3.80 0.71 -20.63
CA GLY A 276 4.24 2.08 -20.93
C GLY A 276 4.08 3.10 -19.80
N ILE A 277 3.99 2.63 -18.55
CA ILE A 277 3.93 3.51 -17.36
C ILE A 277 5.29 4.18 -17.11
N THR A 278 6.38 3.44 -17.33
CA THR A 278 7.75 3.90 -17.15
C THR A 278 8.67 3.37 -18.25
N ASP A 279 9.84 3.97 -18.40
CA ASP A 279 10.99 3.49 -19.19
C ASP A 279 12.22 3.20 -18.32
N LEU A 280 12.01 3.07 -17.00
CA LEU A 280 13.06 2.83 -16.03
C LEU A 280 13.77 1.51 -16.34
N SER A 281 15.10 1.54 -16.49
CA SER A 281 15.92 0.36 -16.73
C SER A 281 16.10 -0.47 -15.44
N GLU A 282 16.24 -1.80 -15.58
CA GLU A 282 16.51 -2.70 -14.45
C GLU A 282 17.76 -2.29 -13.66
N ASP A 283 18.82 -1.84 -14.35
CA ASP A 283 20.08 -1.43 -13.71
C ASP A 283 19.91 -0.16 -12.83
N LYS A 284 19.04 0.75 -13.23
CA LYS A 284 18.70 1.90 -12.38
C LYS A 284 17.82 1.51 -11.23
N PHE A 285 16.80 0.71 -11.50
CA PHE A 285 15.85 0.23 -10.48
C PHE A 285 16.56 -0.53 -9.36
N LYS A 286 17.45 -1.49 -9.70
CA LYS A 286 18.22 -2.26 -8.71
C LYS A 286 19.03 -1.39 -7.75
N LYS A 287 19.43 -0.19 -8.16
CA LYS A 287 20.15 0.73 -7.28
C LYS A 287 19.29 1.34 -6.17
N ALA A 288 17.97 1.19 -6.21
CA ALA A 288 17.08 1.63 -5.15
C ALA A 288 16.94 0.62 -4.00
N PHE A 289 17.74 -0.45 -3.98
CA PHE A 289 17.69 -1.50 -2.97
C PHE A 289 19.04 -1.70 -2.28
N LEU A 290 18.99 -2.25 -1.07
CA LEU A 290 20.16 -2.72 -0.34
C LEU A 290 20.58 -4.08 -0.90
N ASN A 291 21.50 -4.11 -1.84
CA ASN A 291 22.09 -5.35 -2.37
C ASN A 291 23.34 -5.71 -1.61
#